data_c564df2c91e7599348e2dd8686678f32
#
_entry.id   c564df2c91e7599348e2dd8686678f32
#
_cell.length_a   1.000
_cell.length_b   1.000
_cell.length_c   1.000
_cell.angle_alpha   90.00
_cell.angle_beta   90.00
_cell.angle_gamma   90.00
#
_symmetry.space_group_name_H-M   'P 1'
#
loop_
_entity.id
_entity.type
_entity.pdbx_description
1 polymer ?
#
loop_
_entity_poly.entity_id
_entity_poly.type
_entity_poly.pdbx_seq_one_letter_code
_entity_poly.pdbx_strand_id
1 'polypeptide(L)'
;MISTGFVKKFSEKIDKYSCFRSERLLLYLLGLVLALGLGGCANTDYTWGWYVISPWHPMGITNIQFLLSGLGYTLLLSLSAIVLSILLGLIVTLPALMKNTLARRINRVYVEIFRSIPILVMLLWVYYGLPPAFGIKLDVFSAGILGLALCDSAFEAEIFRAGIQSIGSGQHDAADSLGLNYWKKMRLIILPQAIRTVLPAIGNQFVYMLKMSSLVSVIGLTELTRRADELVVSQYRPLEIYTFLVLEYFVLIICISSGIRWLEKRLRSVEI
;
A
#
# COMPACT_ATOMS: atom_id res chain seq x y z
N MET A 1 -22.65 -25.96 34.05
CA MET A 1 -21.59 -26.39 33.11
C MET A 1 -22.22 -26.46 31.71
N ILE A 2 -22.42 -25.33 31.05
CA ILE A 2 -23.03 -25.25 29.72
C ILE A 2 -21.87 -25.22 28.71
N SER A 3 -21.89 -26.22 27.88
CA SER A 3 -20.91 -26.73 26.92
C SER A 3 -20.24 -25.61 26.08
N THR A 4 -18.93 -25.41 26.32
CA THR A 4 -18.01 -24.61 25.51
C THR A 4 -17.97 -25.02 24.01
N GLY A 5 -18.49 -26.23 23.68
CA GLY A 5 -18.59 -26.73 22.30
C GLY A 5 -19.70 -26.07 21.47
N PHE A 6 -20.77 -25.59 22.09
CA PHE A 6 -21.87 -24.95 21.36
C PHE A 6 -21.50 -23.53 20.90
N VAL A 7 -20.77 -22.76 21.75
CA VAL A 7 -20.32 -21.42 21.43
C VAL A 7 -19.27 -21.43 20.32
N LYS A 8 -18.36 -22.41 20.34
CA LYS A 8 -17.33 -22.56 19.29
C LYS A 8 -17.92 -22.92 17.92
N LYS A 9 -18.90 -23.81 17.90
CA LYS A 9 -19.60 -24.22 16.67
C LYS A 9 -20.50 -23.12 16.11
N PHE A 10 -21.02 -22.23 16.98
CA PHE A 10 -21.83 -21.08 16.59
C PHE A 10 -20.96 -19.95 16.03
N SER A 11 -19.76 -19.72 16.62
CA SER A 11 -18.76 -18.76 16.11
C SER A 11 -18.23 -19.17 14.73
N GLU A 12 -17.85 -20.44 14.54
CA GLU A 12 -17.38 -20.93 13.22
C GLU A 12 -18.48 -20.83 12.13
N LYS A 13 -19.74 -20.97 12.52
CA LYS A 13 -20.88 -20.84 11.60
C LYS A 13 -21.12 -19.37 11.22
N ILE A 14 -20.95 -18.43 12.16
CA ILE A 14 -21.06 -16.98 11.90
C ILE A 14 -19.94 -16.51 10.99
N ASP A 15 -18.69 -16.94 11.21
CA ASP A 15 -17.55 -16.56 10.37
C ASP A 15 -17.70 -17.08 8.93
N LYS A 16 -18.24 -18.28 8.74
CA LYS A 16 -18.51 -18.84 7.43
C LYS A 16 -19.63 -18.09 6.67
N TYR A 17 -20.62 -17.57 7.40
CA TYR A 17 -21.71 -16.77 6.80
C TYR A 17 -21.32 -15.30 6.59
N SER A 18 -20.43 -14.73 7.40
CA SER A 18 -19.95 -13.34 7.22
C SER A 18 -19.06 -13.21 5.99
N CYS A 19 -18.18 -14.18 5.74
CA CYS A 19 -17.34 -14.20 4.53
C CYS A 19 -18.18 -14.33 3.24
N PHE A 20 -19.21 -15.18 3.24
CA PHE A 20 -20.10 -15.37 2.09
C PHE A 20 -21.06 -14.21 1.86
N ARG A 21 -21.38 -13.46 2.92
CA ARG A 21 -22.23 -12.26 2.86
C ARG A 21 -21.50 -11.05 2.28
N SER A 22 -20.20 -10.90 2.58
CA SER A 22 -19.38 -9.82 2.05
C SER A 22 -19.13 -9.95 0.54
N GLU A 23 -18.92 -11.17 0.03
CA GLU A 23 -18.75 -11.40 -1.41
C GLU A 23 -20.04 -11.12 -2.20
N ARG A 24 -21.20 -11.54 -1.66
CA ARG A 24 -22.50 -11.22 -2.27
C ARG A 24 -22.82 -9.73 -2.22
N LEU A 25 -22.48 -9.05 -1.12
CA LEU A 25 -22.66 -7.60 -0.99
C LEU A 25 -21.78 -6.86 -2.01
N LEU A 26 -20.56 -7.33 -2.22
CA LEU A 26 -19.64 -6.78 -3.22
C LEU A 26 -20.18 -6.99 -4.64
N LEU A 27 -20.74 -8.15 -4.94
CA LEU A 27 -21.38 -8.45 -6.23
C LEU A 27 -22.66 -7.59 -6.44
N TYR A 28 -23.46 -7.38 -5.39
CA TYR A 28 -24.64 -6.50 -5.47
C TYR A 28 -24.23 -5.04 -5.62
N LEU A 29 -23.19 -4.56 -4.92
CA LEU A 29 -22.66 -3.22 -5.09
C LEU A 29 -22.06 -3.03 -6.49
N LEU A 30 -21.31 -4.01 -6.99
CA LEU A 30 -20.77 -3.99 -8.34
C LEU A 30 -21.90 -3.99 -9.39
N GLY A 31 -22.94 -4.81 -9.19
CA GLY A 31 -24.15 -4.83 -10.01
C GLY A 31 -24.93 -3.51 -9.95
N LEU A 32 -25.03 -2.89 -8.78
CA LEU A 32 -25.67 -1.60 -8.58
C LEU A 32 -24.88 -0.47 -9.27
N VAL A 33 -23.55 -0.46 -9.12
CA VAL A 33 -22.67 0.51 -9.80
C VAL A 33 -22.73 0.34 -11.32
N LEU A 34 -22.74 -0.90 -11.82
CA LEU A 34 -22.94 -1.19 -13.23
C LEU A 34 -24.34 -0.75 -13.70
N ALA A 35 -25.40 -1.04 -12.93
CA ALA A 35 -26.76 -0.65 -13.27
C ALA A 35 -26.96 0.89 -13.25
N LEU A 36 -26.36 1.59 -12.28
CA LEU A 36 -26.36 3.04 -12.20
C LEU A 36 -25.52 3.67 -13.32
N GLY A 37 -24.40 3.03 -13.70
CA GLY A 37 -23.57 3.44 -14.82
C GLY A 37 -24.23 3.22 -16.18
N LEU A 38 -25.06 2.18 -16.32
CA LEU A 38 -25.84 1.88 -17.53
C LEU A 38 -27.15 2.67 -17.60
N GLY A 39 -27.74 3.04 -16.44
CA GLY A 39 -28.96 3.81 -16.32
C GLY A 39 -28.78 5.31 -16.30
N GLY A 40 -27.58 5.82 -16.61
CA GLY A 40 -27.26 7.23 -16.62
C GLY A 40 -28.10 7.99 -17.60
N CYS A 41 -29.29 8.41 -17.16
CA CYS A 41 -30.06 9.52 -17.75
C CYS A 41 -29.31 10.83 -17.46
N ALA A 42 -28.04 10.92 -17.81
CA ALA A 42 -27.40 12.19 -17.99
C ALA A 42 -27.91 12.73 -19.31
N ASN A 43 -28.80 13.70 -19.23
CA ASN A 43 -29.17 14.56 -20.34
C ASN A 43 -27.94 15.44 -20.68
N THR A 44 -26.89 14.79 -21.10
CA THR A 44 -25.63 15.40 -21.52
C THR A 44 -25.45 15.03 -22.99
N ASP A 45 -25.19 16.04 -23.82
CA ASP A 45 -24.78 15.87 -25.22
C ASP A 45 -23.44 15.10 -25.39
N TYR A 46 -23.06 14.31 -24.38
CA TYR A 46 -21.82 13.54 -24.40
C TYR A 46 -21.94 12.34 -25.34
N THR A 47 -21.19 12.39 -26.42
CA THR A 47 -21.09 11.27 -27.37
C THR A 47 -20.01 10.30 -26.92
N TRP A 48 -20.41 9.07 -26.58
CA TRP A 48 -19.48 8.02 -26.15
C TRP A 48 -18.44 7.67 -27.21
N GLY A 49 -17.19 7.65 -26.81
CA GLY A 49 -16.04 7.40 -27.70
C GLY A 49 -15.21 6.17 -27.31
N TRP A 50 -15.86 5.04 -26.97
CA TRP A 50 -15.17 3.82 -26.54
C TRP A 50 -14.18 3.25 -27.56
N TYR A 51 -14.24 3.68 -28.83
CA TYR A 51 -13.25 3.30 -29.85
C TYR A 51 -11.82 3.71 -29.46
N VAL A 52 -11.66 4.74 -28.61
CA VAL A 52 -10.38 5.26 -28.14
C VAL A 52 -9.61 4.22 -27.31
N ILE A 53 -10.30 3.31 -26.61
CA ILE A 53 -9.72 2.24 -25.77
C ILE A 53 -10.23 0.86 -26.17
N SER A 54 -10.84 0.73 -27.37
CA SER A 54 -11.35 -0.57 -27.86
C SER A 54 -10.22 -1.43 -28.42
N PRO A 55 -10.06 -2.69 -27.99
CA PRO A 55 -9.05 -3.60 -28.55
C PRO A 55 -9.35 -4.02 -30.00
N TRP A 56 -10.56 -3.74 -30.51
CA TRP A 56 -10.95 -4.04 -31.88
C TRP A 56 -10.74 -2.87 -32.87
N HIS A 57 -10.27 -1.72 -32.35
CA HIS A 57 -9.99 -0.55 -33.16
C HIS A 57 -8.50 -0.23 -33.15
N PRO A 58 -7.85 0.02 -34.32
CA PRO A 58 -6.39 0.27 -34.36
C PRO A 58 -5.92 1.37 -33.42
N MET A 59 -6.64 2.49 -33.37
CA MET A 59 -6.35 3.59 -32.44
C MET A 59 -6.44 3.13 -30.98
N GLY A 60 -7.45 2.32 -30.64
CA GLY A 60 -7.64 1.83 -29.28
C GLY A 60 -6.48 0.91 -28.83
N ILE A 61 -5.98 0.04 -29.70
CA ILE A 61 -4.81 -0.79 -29.42
C ILE A 61 -3.59 0.07 -29.12
N THR A 62 -3.31 1.08 -29.95
CA THR A 62 -2.18 2.01 -29.74
C THR A 62 -2.30 2.75 -28.43
N ASN A 63 -3.51 3.25 -28.09
CA ASN A 63 -3.78 3.95 -26.85
C ASN A 63 -3.65 3.04 -25.62
N ILE A 64 -4.13 1.80 -25.67
CA ILE A 64 -3.95 0.80 -24.61
C ILE A 64 -2.45 0.53 -24.38
N GLN A 65 -1.68 0.33 -25.44
CA GLN A 65 -0.24 0.14 -25.33
C GLN A 65 0.46 1.35 -24.72
N PHE A 66 0.02 2.56 -25.09
CA PHE A 66 0.53 3.79 -24.52
C PHE A 66 0.23 3.90 -23.02
N LEU A 67 -1.00 3.59 -22.58
CA LEU A 67 -1.39 3.57 -21.17
C LEU A 67 -0.56 2.54 -20.40
N LEU A 68 -0.48 1.32 -20.87
CA LEU A 68 0.29 0.23 -20.25
C LEU A 68 1.80 0.54 -20.18
N SER A 69 2.34 1.43 -21.01
CA SER A 69 3.75 1.83 -20.94
C SER A 69 4.12 2.49 -19.61
N GLY A 70 3.15 3.06 -18.89
CA GLY A 70 3.33 3.62 -17.55
C GLY A 70 3.47 2.59 -16.44
N LEU A 71 3.03 1.34 -16.67
CA LEU A 71 3.01 0.27 -15.66
C LEU A 71 4.39 -0.01 -15.06
N GLY A 72 5.42 -0.03 -15.90
CA GLY A 72 6.79 -0.25 -15.46
C GLY A 72 7.26 0.78 -14.43
N TYR A 73 6.98 2.06 -14.69
CA TYR A 73 7.32 3.15 -13.75
C TYR A 73 6.50 3.08 -12.46
N THR A 74 5.20 2.77 -12.53
CA THR A 74 4.35 2.56 -11.35
C THR A 74 4.91 1.47 -10.43
N LEU A 75 5.27 0.32 -11.00
CA LEU A 75 5.82 -0.81 -10.24
C LEU A 75 7.20 -0.50 -9.68
N LEU A 76 8.10 0.04 -10.49
CA LEU A 76 9.48 0.33 -10.08
C LEU A 76 9.51 1.42 -9.00
N LEU A 77 8.73 2.49 -9.17
CA LEU A 77 8.59 3.55 -8.16
C LEU A 77 8.08 2.99 -6.84
N SER A 78 6.98 2.24 -6.87
CA SER A 78 6.35 1.70 -5.66
C SER A 78 7.26 0.72 -4.94
N LEU A 79 7.95 -0.16 -5.69
CA LEU A 79 8.90 -1.11 -5.12
C LEU A 79 10.11 -0.40 -4.50
N SER A 80 10.67 0.59 -5.18
CA SER A 80 11.81 1.35 -4.66
C SER A 80 11.42 2.18 -3.44
N ALA A 81 10.24 2.80 -3.45
CA ALA A 81 9.73 3.60 -2.35
C ALA A 81 9.45 2.75 -1.11
N ILE A 82 8.82 1.56 -1.24
CA ILE A 82 8.55 0.70 -0.09
C ILE A 82 9.84 0.12 0.50
N VAL A 83 10.82 -0.23 -0.32
CA VAL A 83 12.13 -0.71 0.17
C VAL A 83 12.81 0.39 0.98
N LEU A 84 12.86 1.61 0.47
CA LEU A 84 13.44 2.75 1.20
C LEU A 84 12.64 3.06 2.47
N SER A 85 11.31 3.00 2.41
CA SER A 85 10.42 3.19 3.56
C SER A 85 10.67 2.18 4.67
N ILE A 86 10.80 0.88 4.33
CA ILE A 86 11.14 -0.19 5.27
C ILE A 86 12.48 0.10 5.96
N LEU A 87 13.51 0.47 5.19
CA LEU A 87 14.83 0.78 5.75
C LEU A 87 14.78 1.98 6.71
N LEU A 88 14.12 3.07 6.30
CA LEU A 88 13.91 4.23 7.16
C LEU A 88 13.06 3.89 8.40
N GLY A 89 11.97 3.15 8.22
CA GLY A 89 11.08 2.71 9.30
C GLY A 89 11.81 1.85 10.34
N LEU A 90 12.68 0.94 9.91
CA LEU A 90 13.53 0.17 10.82
C LEU A 90 14.47 1.08 11.63
N ILE A 91 15.15 2.02 10.97
CA ILE A 91 16.04 2.98 11.63
C ILE A 91 15.26 3.82 12.66
N VAL A 92 14.09 4.31 12.27
CA VAL A 92 13.21 5.14 13.10
C VAL A 92 12.65 4.34 14.30
N THR A 93 12.44 3.02 14.15
CA THR A 93 11.94 2.16 15.23
C THR A 93 12.99 1.94 16.33
N LEU A 94 14.28 1.91 16.01
CA LEU A 94 15.33 1.60 16.99
C LEU A 94 15.27 2.48 18.26
N PRO A 95 15.13 3.82 18.18
CA PRO A 95 14.96 4.68 19.36
C PRO A 95 13.70 4.36 20.19
N ALA A 96 12.63 3.88 19.52
CA ALA A 96 11.39 3.52 20.24
C ALA A 96 11.55 2.32 21.16
N LEU A 97 12.50 1.41 20.84
CA LEU A 97 12.80 0.20 21.61
C LEU A 97 13.79 0.46 22.76
N MET A 98 14.43 1.62 22.78
CA MET A 98 15.38 1.97 23.85
C MET A 98 14.66 2.33 25.15
N LYS A 99 15.29 2.09 26.29
CA LYS A 99 14.81 2.55 27.60
C LYS A 99 14.95 4.06 27.80
N ASN A 100 15.73 4.74 26.93
CA ASN A 100 15.98 6.18 27.00
C ASN A 100 14.75 6.98 26.60
N THR A 101 14.27 7.85 27.49
CA THR A 101 13.09 8.70 27.29
C THR A 101 13.27 9.70 26.15
N LEU A 102 14.48 10.26 25.99
CA LEU A 102 14.77 11.21 24.91
C LEU A 102 14.70 10.52 23.54
N ALA A 103 15.29 9.33 23.40
CA ALA A 103 15.24 8.56 22.16
C ALA A 103 13.80 8.23 21.75
N ARG A 104 12.96 7.81 22.70
CA ARG A 104 11.53 7.56 22.47
C ARG A 104 10.76 8.84 22.08
N ARG A 105 11.13 9.98 22.64
CA ARG A 105 10.52 11.27 22.27
C ARG A 105 10.87 11.67 20.85
N ILE A 106 12.13 11.53 20.43
CA ILE A 106 12.59 11.78 19.05
C ILE A 106 11.82 10.92 18.06
N ASN A 107 11.72 9.61 18.33
CA ASN A 107 10.92 8.72 17.49
C ASN A 107 9.48 9.18 17.36
N ARG A 108 8.82 9.53 18.48
CA ARG A 108 7.43 9.98 18.45
C ARG A 108 7.26 11.26 17.62
N VAL A 109 8.13 12.24 17.80
CA VAL A 109 8.09 13.48 17.02
C VAL A 109 8.25 13.21 15.53
N TYR A 110 9.20 12.36 15.14
CA TYR A 110 9.35 11.95 13.75
C TYR A 110 8.06 11.35 13.18
N VAL A 111 7.53 10.36 13.87
CA VAL A 111 6.30 9.66 13.43
C VAL A 111 5.12 10.62 13.35
N GLU A 112 4.93 11.50 14.32
CA GLU A 112 3.84 12.49 14.32
C GLU A 112 3.97 13.47 13.15
N ILE A 113 5.18 13.99 12.87
CA ILE A 113 5.42 14.91 11.76
C ILE A 113 5.09 14.24 10.43
N PHE A 114 5.74 13.12 10.11
CA PHE A 114 5.60 12.50 8.79
C PHE A 114 4.23 11.86 8.53
N ARG A 115 3.51 11.45 9.57
CA ARG A 115 2.12 10.98 9.44
C ARG A 115 1.11 12.10 9.28
N SER A 116 1.42 13.31 9.73
CA SER A 116 0.51 14.46 9.66
C SER A 116 0.61 15.22 8.34
N ILE A 117 1.68 15.03 7.57
CA ILE A 117 1.88 15.73 6.31
C ILE A 117 1.18 14.95 5.19
N PRO A 118 0.29 15.59 4.40
CA PRO A 118 -0.29 14.95 3.22
C PRO A 118 0.81 14.56 2.21
N ILE A 119 0.75 13.34 1.68
CA ILE A 119 1.78 12.79 0.78
C ILE A 119 2.03 13.70 -0.43
N LEU A 120 0.97 14.22 -1.04
CA LEU A 120 1.11 15.14 -2.17
C LEU A 120 1.91 16.40 -1.80
N VAL A 121 1.65 16.97 -0.62
CA VAL A 121 2.39 18.14 -0.13
C VAL A 121 3.87 17.81 0.09
N MET A 122 4.16 16.63 0.65
CA MET A 122 5.53 16.16 0.81
C MET A 122 6.24 15.98 -0.53
N LEU A 123 5.58 15.39 -1.53
CA LEU A 123 6.12 15.25 -2.89
C LEU A 123 6.48 16.61 -3.51
N LEU A 124 5.57 17.58 -3.43
CA LEU A 124 5.80 18.92 -3.93
C LEU A 124 6.95 19.60 -3.19
N TRP A 125 7.04 19.43 -1.86
CA TRP A 125 8.12 20.01 -1.06
C TRP A 125 9.47 19.37 -1.38
N VAL A 126 9.54 18.05 -1.54
CA VAL A 126 10.76 17.33 -1.91
C VAL A 126 11.24 17.78 -3.30
N TYR A 127 10.33 17.89 -4.27
CA TYR A 127 10.72 18.22 -5.65
C TYR A 127 11.03 19.69 -5.87
N TYR A 128 10.20 20.60 -5.35
CA TYR A 128 10.33 22.04 -5.56
C TYR A 128 11.01 22.78 -4.40
N GLY A 129 10.93 22.24 -3.18
CA GLY A 129 11.45 22.90 -1.98
C GLY A 129 12.90 22.59 -1.66
N LEU A 130 13.38 21.34 -1.88
CA LEU A 130 14.77 20.97 -1.59
C LEU A 130 15.79 21.77 -2.40
N PRO A 131 15.61 22.08 -3.70
CA PRO A 131 16.58 22.84 -4.47
C PRO A 131 16.86 24.22 -3.90
N PRO A 132 15.86 25.10 -3.61
CA PRO A 132 16.12 26.41 -3.06
C PRO A 132 16.54 26.39 -1.58
N ALA A 133 16.10 25.40 -0.79
CA ALA A 133 16.41 25.33 0.62
C ALA A 133 17.81 24.77 0.92
N PHE A 134 18.25 23.77 0.16
CA PHE A 134 19.48 23.01 0.44
C PHE A 134 20.39 22.84 -0.78
N GLY A 135 20.03 23.35 -1.94
CA GLY A 135 20.80 23.16 -3.19
C GLY A 135 20.70 21.73 -3.77
N ILE A 136 19.85 20.87 -3.21
CA ILE A 136 19.71 19.45 -3.61
C ILE A 136 18.69 19.36 -4.73
N LYS A 137 19.15 19.04 -5.96
CA LYS A 137 18.27 18.78 -7.11
C LYS A 137 18.13 17.28 -7.31
N LEU A 138 16.89 16.81 -7.25
CA LEU A 138 16.53 15.42 -7.53
C LEU A 138 15.78 15.36 -8.87
N ASP A 139 16.02 14.30 -9.63
CA ASP A 139 15.15 13.96 -10.75
C ASP A 139 13.76 13.52 -10.23
N VAL A 140 12.76 13.54 -11.11
CA VAL A 140 11.36 13.24 -10.75
C VAL A 140 11.20 11.89 -10.08
N PHE A 141 11.92 10.86 -10.57
CA PHE A 141 11.83 9.50 -10.05
C PHE A 141 12.39 9.42 -8.62
N SER A 142 13.59 9.96 -8.39
CA SER A 142 14.24 10.00 -7.07
C SER A 142 13.44 10.85 -6.07
N ALA A 143 12.90 11.99 -6.51
CA ALA A 143 12.04 12.83 -5.68
C ALA A 143 10.74 12.10 -5.30
N GLY A 144 10.16 11.35 -6.23
CA GLY A 144 8.99 10.49 -5.98
C GLY A 144 9.28 9.42 -4.94
N ILE A 145 10.39 8.68 -5.09
CA ILE A 145 10.81 7.67 -4.10
C ILE A 145 10.98 8.30 -2.72
N LEU A 146 11.73 9.40 -2.63
CA LEU A 146 12.03 10.04 -1.35
C LEU A 146 10.77 10.58 -0.66
N GLY A 147 9.91 11.29 -1.41
CA GLY A 147 8.69 11.87 -0.86
C GLY A 147 7.71 10.81 -0.36
N LEU A 148 7.51 9.75 -1.13
CA LEU A 148 6.68 8.61 -0.72
C LEU A 148 7.28 7.88 0.48
N ALA A 149 8.57 7.55 0.43
CA ALA A 149 9.24 6.79 1.48
C ALA A 149 9.31 7.54 2.81
N LEU A 150 9.51 8.85 2.82
CA LEU A 150 9.52 9.64 4.06
C LEU A 150 8.18 9.57 4.80
N CYS A 151 7.06 9.79 4.09
CA CYS A 151 5.74 9.70 4.71
C CYS A 151 5.44 8.27 5.18
N ASP A 152 5.75 7.28 4.34
CA ASP A 152 5.43 5.88 4.61
C ASP A 152 6.30 5.28 5.72
N SER A 153 7.56 5.71 5.85
CA SER A 153 8.48 5.23 6.89
C SER A 153 7.96 5.40 8.32
N ALA A 154 7.13 6.42 8.54
CA ALA A 154 6.49 6.65 9.83
C ALA A 154 5.41 5.59 10.13
N PHE A 155 4.70 5.10 9.11
CA PHE A 155 3.77 3.99 9.25
C PHE A 155 4.52 2.67 9.43
N GLU A 156 5.59 2.44 8.66
CA GLU A 156 6.44 1.27 8.82
C GLU A 156 7.07 1.20 10.21
N ALA A 157 7.53 2.33 10.76
CA ALA A 157 8.05 2.38 12.12
C ALA A 157 7.02 1.93 13.17
N GLU A 158 5.76 2.32 13.02
CA GLU A 158 4.68 1.88 13.90
C GLU A 158 4.34 0.39 13.72
N ILE A 159 4.37 -0.11 12.48
CA ILE A 159 4.18 -1.54 12.17
C ILE A 159 5.26 -2.36 12.88
N PHE A 160 6.54 -1.99 12.74
CA PHE A 160 7.64 -2.69 13.41
C PHE A 160 7.54 -2.63 14.93
N ARG A 161 7.24 -1.44 15.48
CA ARG A 161 7.05 -1.27 16.93
C ARG A 161 5.91 -2.15 17.44
N ALA A 162 4.77 -2.13 16.77
CA ALA A 162 3.60 -2.94 17.15
C ALA A 162 3.90 -4.44 17.04
N GLY A 163 4.59 -4.87 15.99
CA GLY A 163 4.96 -6.27 15.80
C GLY A 163 5.89 -6.79 16.91
N ILE A 164 6.89 -6.01 17.32
CA ILE A 164 7.78 -6.39 18.41
C ILE A 164 7.02 -6.42 19.75
N GLN A 165 6.14 -5.44 19.99
CA GLN A 165 5.35 -5.36 21.22
C GLN A 165 4.22 -6.40 21.30
N SER A 166 3.81 -7.00 20.20
CA SER A 166 2.79 -8.04 20.17
C SER A 166 3.28 -9.40 20.69
N ILE A 167 4.59 -9.58 20.82
CA ILE A 167 5.17 -10.82 21.35
C ILE A 167 4.89 -10.88 22.86
N GLY A 168 4.19 -11.92 23.27
CA GLY A 168 3.72 -12.09 24.65
C GLY A 168 4.88 -12.13 25.69
N SER A 169 4.61 -11.60 26.89
CA SER A 169 5.58 -11.56 27.99
C SER A 169 6.16 -12.93 28.31
N GLY A 170 5.40 -14.01 28.18
CA GLY A 170 5.88 -15.38 28.40
C GLY A 170 7.09 -15.77 27.54
N GLN A 171 7.22 -15.23 26.32
CA GLN A 171 8.41 -15.46 25.48
C GLN A 171 9.63 -14.72 26.04
N HIS A 172 9.40 -13.52 26.59
CA HIS A 172 10.45 -12.76 27.26
C HIS A 172 10.91 -13.45 28.55
N ASP A 173 9.96 -13.91 29.37
CA ASP A 173 10.22 -14.58 30.65
C ASP A 173 10.92 -15.93 30.44
N ALA A 174 10.50 -16.72 29.46
CA ALA A 174 11.17 -17.96 29.08
C ALA A 174 12.60 -17.73 28.63
N ALA A 175 12.85 -16.69 27.81
CA ALA A 175 14.19 -16.32 27.38
C ALA A 175 15.10 -15.89 28.55
N ASP A 176 14.53 -15.14 29.51
CA ASP A 176 15.24 -14.70 30.71
C ASP A 176 15.56 -15.89 31.62
N SER A 177 14.65 -16.85 31.76
CA SER A 177 14.86 -18.10 32.50
C SER A 177 15.99 -18.99 31.92
N LEU A 178 16.21 -18.90 30.59
CA LEU A 178 17.33 -19.53 29.90
C LEU A 178 18.67 -18.76 30.02
N GLY A 179 18.68 -17.65 30.75
CA GLY A 179 19.87 -16.81 30.93
C GLY A 179 20.30 -16.05 29.66
N LEU A 180 19.38 -15.85 28.69
CA LEU A 180 19.72 -15.14 27.47
C LEU A 180 19.83 -13.63 27.75
N ASN A 181 20.94 -13.05 27.31
CA ASN A 181 21.09 -11.60 27.36
C ASN A 181 20.13 -10.93 26.32
N TYR A 182 19.93 -9.62 26.46
CA TYR A 182 19.00 -8.85 25.63
C TYR A 182 19.18 -9.09 24.13
N TRP A 183 20.41 -9.10 23.61
CA TRP A 183 20.70 -9.28 22.18
C TRP A 183 20.39 -10.69 21.69
N LYS A 184 20.73 -11.72 22.48
CA LYS A 184 20.40 -13.11 22.15
C LYS A 184 18.89 -13.32 22.19
N LYS A 185 18.21 -12.80 23.21
CA LYS A 185 16.74 -12.83 23.33
C LYS A 185 16.08 -12.20 22.10
N MET A 186 16.47 -10.96 21.74
CA MET A 186 15.93 -10.28 20.55
C MET A 186 16.17 -11.08 19.28
N ARG A 187 17.42 -11.50 19.01
CA ARG A 187 17.81 -12.14 17.75
C ARG A 187 17.22 -13.54 17.58
N LEU A 188 17.16 -14.34 18.64
CA LEU A 188 16.82 -15.76 18.55
C LEU A 188 15.34 -16.05 18.80
N ILE A 189 14.63 -15.19 19.56
CA ILE A 189 13.28 -15.46 20.01
C ILE A 189 12.31 -14.39 19.52
N ILE A 190 12.56 -13.11 19.80
CA ILE A 190 11.59 -12.04 19.56
C ILE A 190 11.52 -11.63 18.09
N LEU A 191 12.67 -11.29 17.47
CA LEU A 191 12.70 -10.81 16.08
C LEU A 191 12.14 -11.82 15.06
N PRO A 192 12.45 -13.13 15.12
CA PRO A 192 11.88 -14.08 14.17
C PRO A 192 10.34 -14.15 14.24
N GLN A 193 9.78 -14.05 15.44
CA GLN A 193 8.33 -14.04 15.64
C GLN A 193 7.74 -12.70 15.20
N ALA A 194 8.35 -11.57 15.58
CA ALA A 194 7.92 -10.23 15.20
C ALA A 194 7.91 -10.04 13.68
N ILE A 195 8.95 -10.50 12.96
CA ILE A 195 9.01 -10.42 11.50
C ILE A 195 7.80 -11.11 10.87
N ARG A 196 7.47 -12.31 11.32
CA ARG A 196 6.27 -13.03 10.80
C ARG A 196 4.98 -12.28 11.07
N THR A 197 4.88 -11.61 12.21
CA THR A 197 3.70 -10.81 12.59
C THR A 197 3.55 -9.55 11.74
N VAL A 198 4.66 -8.90 11.35
CA VAL A 198 4.60 -7.65 10.57
C VAL A 198 4.49 -7.86 9.06
N LEU A 199 4.89 -9.03 8.54
CA LEU A 199 4.87 -9.32 7.10
C LEU A 199 3.52 -9.02 6.40
N PRO A 200 2.36 -9.41 6.96
CA PRO A 200 1.07 -9.07 6.35
C PRO A 200 0.82 -7.55 6.30
N ALA A 201 1.23 -6.83 7.35
CA ALA A 201 1.07 -5.38 7.40
C ALA A 201 1.96 -4.68 6.36
N ILE A 202 3.21 -5.12 6.19
CA ILE A 202 4.13 -4.64 5.13
C ILE A 202 3.54 -4.92 3.74
N GLY A 203 2.96 -6.12 3.54
CA GLY A 203 2.28 -6.44 2.27
C GLY A 203 1.13 -5.48 1.95
N ASN A 204 0.30 -5.16 2.94
CA ASN A 204 -0.76 -4.17 2.79
C ASN A 204 -0.21 -2.76 2.54
N GLN A 205 0.91 -2.41 3.15
CA GLN A 205 1.57 -1.11 2.93
C GLN A 205 2.14 -1.00 1.51
N PHE A 206 2.64 -2.10 0.95
CA PHE A 206 3.05 -2.12 -0.46
C PHE A 206 1.87 -1.86 -1.41
N VAL A 207 0.70 -2.47 -1.16
CA VAL A 207 -0.53 -2.19 -1.94
C VAL A 207 -0.95 -0.72 -1.80
N TYR A 208 -0.81 -0.15 -0.60
CA TYR A 208 -1.05 1.28 -0.37
C TYR A 208 -0.08 2.14 -1.18
N MET A 209 1.21 1.81 -1.18
CA MET A 209 2.26 2.51 -1.94
C MET A 209 1.98 2.52 -3.44
N LEU A 210 1.48 1.40 -4.01
CA LEU A 210 1.04 1.33 -5.40
C LEU A 210 -0.06 2.35 -5.74
N LYS A 211 -0.99 2.59 -4.83
CA LYS A 211 -2.04 3.60 -5.03
C LYS A 211 -1.46 5.01 -4.93
N MET A 212 -0.57 5.24 -3.96
CA MET A 212 0.03 6.55 -3.74
C MET A 212 1.04 6.94 -4.84
N SER A 213 1.56 5.98 -5.60
CA SER A 213 2.44 6.26 -6.74
C SER A 213 1.77 7.14 -7.80
N SER A 214 0.44 7.08 -7.94
CA SER A 214 -0.34 7.93 -8.84
C SER A 214 -0.15 9.44 -8.57
N LEU A 215 0.13 9.83 -7.33
CA LEU A 215 0.35 11.23 -6.96
C LEU A 215 1.65 11.79 -7.56
N VAL A 216 2.59 10.93 -7.92
CA VAL A 216 3.88 11.36 -8.50
C VAL A 216 3.72 11.85 -9.95
N SER A 217 2.58 11.55 -10.61
CA SER A 217 2.18 12.14 -11.89
C SER A 217 2.20 13.67 -11.85
N VAL A 218 1.85 14.26 -10.71
CA VAL A 218 1.77 15.73 -10.53
C VAL A 218 3.12 16.41 -10.70
N ILE A 219 4.22 15.76 -10.32
CA ILE A 219 5.57 16.27 -10.53
C ILE A 219 6.19 15.80 -11.86
N GLY A 220 5.41 15.10 -12.69
CA GLY A 220 5.77 14.77 -14.07
C GLY A 220 6.32 13.37 -14.34
N LEU A 221 6.23 12.44 -13.38
CA LEU A 221 6.61 11.05 -13.64
C LEU A 221 5.62 10.38 -14.59
N THR A 222 6.13 9.74 -15.63
CA THR A 222 5.33 9.09 -16.69
C THR A 222 4.86 7.68 -16.27
N GLU A 223 4.22 7.59 -15.10
CA GLU A 223 3.54 6.39 -14.61
C GLU A 223 2.11 6.29 -15.19
N LEU A 224 1.30 5.29 -14.77
CA LEU A 224 -0.02 5.02 -15.35
C LEU A 224 -0.93 6.25 -15.40
N THR A 225 -1.03 7.02 -14.29
CA THR A 225 -1.91 8.19 -14.23
C THR A 225 -1.44 9.30 -15.18
N ARG A 226 -0.14 9.56 -15.23
CA ARG A 226 0.42 10.55 -16.16
C ARG A 226 0.16 10.18 -17.61
N ARG A 227 0.28 8.89 -17.97
CA ARG A 227 -0.04 8.42 -19.32
C ARG A 227 -1.52 8.63 -19.65
N ALA A 228 -2.39 8.38 -18.68
CA ALA A 228 -3.82 8.65 -18.87
C ALA A 228 -4.08 10.15 -19.08
N ASP A 229 -3.48 11.03 -18.29
CA ASP A 229 -3.61 12.49 -18.41
C ASP A 229 -3.14 12.97 -19.81
N GLU A 230 -1.98 12.49 -20.28
CA GLU A 230 -1.46 12.81 -21.60
C GLU A 230 -2.40 12.36 -22.72
N LEU A 231 -2.98 11.17 -22.56
CA LEU A 231 -3.96 10.64 -23.53
C LEU A 231 -5.28 11.42 -23.50
N VAL A 232 -5.76 11.82 -22.32
CA VAL A 232 -6.95 12.67 -22.17
C VAL A 232 -6.78 13.98 -22.89
N VAL A 233 -5.61 14.62 -22.74
CA VAL A 233 -5.31 15.89 -23.42
C VAL A 233 -5.28 15.72 -24.95
N SER A 234 -4.81 14.58 -25.46
CA SER A 234 -4.71 14.34 -26.90
C SER A 234 -6.03 13.90 -27.54
N GLN A 235 -6.85 13.12 -26.83
CA GLN A 235 -8.08 12.52 -27.37
C GLN A 235 -9.37 13.26 -26.97
N TYR A 236 -9.31 14.12 -25.95
CA TYR A 236 -10.47 14.81 -25.37
C TYR A 236 -11.59 13.86 -24.92
N ARG A 237 -11.21 12.67 -24.39
CA ARG A 237 -12.11 11.59 -23.92
C ARG A 237 -11.81 11.18 -22.49
N PRO A 238 -12.00 12.08 -21.50
CA PRO A 238 -11.59 11.81 -20.12
C PRO A 238 -12.36 10.63 -19.49
N LEU A 239 -13.65 10.49 -19.77
CA LEU A 239 -14.49 9.49 -19.14
C LEU A 239 -14.05 8.06 -19.51
N GLU A 240 -13.84 7.81 -20.79
CA GLU A 240 -13.42 6.50 -21.29
C GLU A 240 -12.00 6.15 -20.81
N ILE A 241 -11.07 7.11 -20.91
CA ILE A 241 -9.66 6.90 -20.56
C ILE A 241 -9.50 6.69 -19.06
N TYR A 242 -10.12 7.54 -18.21
CA TYR A 242 -10.03 7.34 -16.76
C TYR A 242 -10.80 6.10 -16.28
N THR A 243 -11.86 5.69 -16.95
CA THR A 243 -12.50 4.40 -16.66
C THR A 243 -11.55 3.23 -16.92
N PHE A 244 -10.80 3.29 -18.02
CA PHE A 244 -9.78 2.28 -18.31
C PHE A 244 -8.64 2.32 -17.29
N LEU A 245 -8.16 3.50 -16.91
CA LEU A 245 -7.16 3.68 -15.84
C LEU A 245 -7.61 3.05 -14.51
N VAL A 246 -8.88 3.23 -14.14
CA VAL A 246 -9.45 2.58 -12.93
C VAL A 246 -9.37 1.06 -13.05
N LEU A 247 -9.69 0.51 -14.23
CA LEU A 247 -9.58 -0.95 -14.48
C LEU A 247 -8.12 -1.42 -14.43
N GLU A 248 -7.17 -0.65 -14.98
CA GLU A 248 -5.73 -0.98 -14.91
C GLU A 248 -5.26 -1.09 -13.45
N TYR A 249 -5.54 -0.06 -12.62
CA TYR A 249 -5.20 -0.10 -11.20
C TYR A 249 -5.92 -1.22 -10.45
N PHE A 250 -7.19 -1.46 -10.76
CA PHE A 250 -7.97 -2.53 -10.14
C PHE A 250 -7.35 -3.90 -10.41
N VAL A 251 -7.03 -4.21 -11.66
CA VAL A 251 -6.38 -5.46 -12.05
C VAL A 251 -5.00 -5.58 -11.40
N LEU A 252 -4.19 -4.52 -11.48
CA LEU A 252 -2.86 -4.48 -10.89
C LEU A 252 -2.91 -4.77 -9.39
N ILE A 253 -3.78 -4.09 -8.65
CA ILE A 253 -3.91 -4.25 -7.20
C ILE A 253 -4.41 -5.65 -6.83
N ILE A 254 -5.36 -6.21 -7.56
CA ILE A 254 -5.83 -7.59 -7.33
C ILE A 254 -4.69 -8.59 -7.55
N CYS A 255 -3.94 -8.46 -8.63
CA CYS A 255 -2.81 -9.34 -8.93
C CYS A 255 -1.75 -9.29 -7.82
N ILE A 256 -1.32 -8.10 -7.43
CA ILE A 256 -0.32 -7.90 -6.37
C ILE A 256 -0.83 -8.39 -5.02
N SER A 257 -2.06 -8.03 -4.62
CA SER A 257 -2.67 -8.49 -3.37
C SER A 257 -2.82 -10.01 -3.31
N SER A 258 -3.11 -10.65 -4.45
CA SER A 258 -3.20 -12.11 -4.52
C SER A 258 -1.83 -12.77 -4.37
N GLY A 259 -0.79 -12.17 -4.96
CA GLY A 259 0.60 -12.60 -4.77
C GLY A 259 1.05 -12.49 -3.32
N ILE A 260 0.74 -11.37 -2.66
CA ILE A 260 1.05 -11.15 -1.24
C ILE A 260 0.36 -12.20 -0.37
N ARG A 261 -0.95 -12.42 -0.54
CA ARG A 261 -1.70 -13.44 0.21
C ARG A 261 -1.15 -14.86 -0.01
N TRP A 262 -0.73 -15.17 -1.23
CA TRP A 262 -0.10 -16.45 -1.53
C TRP A 262 1.24 -16.60 -0.76
N LEU A 263 2.06 -15.55 -0.76
CA LEU A 263 3.34 -15.54 -0.03
C LEU A 263 3.12 -15.67 1.48
N GLU A 264 2.16 -14.94 2.04
CA GLU A 264 1.79 -15.02 3.46
C GLU A 264 1.37 -16.45 3.87
N LYS A 265 0.52 -17.09 3.06
CA LYS A 265 0.10 -18.48 3.32
C LYS A 265 1.29 -19.43 3.36
N ARG A 266 2.23 -19.26 2.43
CA ARG A 266 3.42 -20.10 2.35
C ARG A 266 4.36 -19.92 3.54
N LEU A 267 4.47 -18.69 4.04
CA LEU A 267 5.30 -18.38 5.22
C LEU A 267 4.66 -18.86 6.54
N ARG A 268 3.34 -18.88 6.64
CA ARG A 268 2.62 -19.43 7.80
C ARG A 268 2.69 -20.96 7.87
N SER A 269 2.70 -21.68 6.74
CA SER A 269 2.70 -23.14 6.68
C SER A 269 4.00 -23.81 7.17
N VAL A 270 5.00 -23.04 7.59
CA VAL A 270 6.25 -23.53 8.17
C VAL A 270 6.16 -23.68 9.70
N GLU A 271 4.95 -23.56 10.27
CA GLU A 271 4.67 -23.64 11.73
C GLU A 271 4.10 -25.02 12.17
N ILE A 272 4.65 -26.15 11.69
CA ILE A 272 4.34 -27.48 12.23
C ILE A 272 5.65 -28.11 12.71
#